data_5984cfcc0dbb7c92bb078c2a366e8a55
#
_entry.id   5984cfcc0dbb7c92bb078c2a366e8a55
#
_cell.length_a   1.000
_cell.length_b   1.000
_cell.length_c   1.000
_cell.angle_alpha   90.00
_cell.angle_beta   90.00
_cell.angle_gamma   90.00
#
_symmetry.space_group_name_H-M   'P 1'
#
loop_
_entity.id
_entity.type
_entity.pdbx_description
1 polymer ?
#
loop_
_entity_poly.entity_id
_entity_poly.type
_entity_poly.pdbx_seq_one_letter_code
_entity_poly.pdbx_strand_id
1 'polypeptide(L)'
;LGWIPKIVRLEMVRQVHMYRLANILRHELNLPPLPTDRRLDDASVEAEVATAVEQHLPTELADVTDVFSDCESRMVKEGIDSKYRMVALKLPGFAGRFGTKTLDSEGSQLPRLGRELAGAAKLAGVRGVFHSDELPAYGIEQSFVDGVRTQLELSQRDGFVLCLAPEWQAQLALESVVQRARLSYHRIPQEVRNVVVKKGAPEDGTTSPMRPLPGGARMYPETDVPPVIVHREH
;
A
#
# COMPACT_ATOMS: atom_id res chain seq x y z
N LEU A 1 -23.38 -21.03 6.86
CA LEU A 1 -23.03 -20.47 8.19
C LEU A 1 -21.60 -20.78 8.64
N GLY A 2 -20.91 -21.81 8.13
CA GLY A 2 -19.52 -22.16 8.48
C GLY A 2 -18.46 -21.14 8.06
N TRP A 3 -18.75 -20.22 7.16
CA TRP A 3 -17.82 -19.20 6.70
C TRP A 3 -17.58 -18.06 7.69
N ILE A 4 -18.63 -17.66 8.42
CA ILE A 4 -18.56 -16.50 9.31
C ILE A 4 -17.49 -16.68 10.39
N PRO A 5 -17.42 -17.80 11.13
CA PRO A 5 -16.37 -18.02 12.11
C PRO A 5 -14.96 -18.01 11.49
N LYS A 6 -14.81 -18.58 10.28
CA LYS A 6 -13.52 -18.62 9.58
C LYS A 6 -13.07 -17.24 9.17
N ILE A 7 -13.98 -16.42 8.60
CA ILE A 7 -13.70 -15.03 8.21
C ILE A 7 -13.29 -14.19 9.42
N VAL A 8 -14.04 -14.29 10.52
CA VAL A 8 -13.73 -13.56 11.76
C VAL A 8 -12.37 -13.96 12.30
N ARG A 9 -12.06 -15.26 12.34
CA ARG A 9 -10.77 -15.75 12.77
C ARG A 9 -9.61 -15.22 11.92
N LEU A 10 -9.75 -15.28 10.59
CA LEU A 10 -8.73 -14.76 9.66
C LEU A 10 -8.52 -13.26 9.83
N GLU A 11 -9.59 -12.51 10.06
CA GLU A 11 -9.50 -11.07 10.30
C GLU A 11 -8.77 -10.78 11.62
N MET A 12 -9.07 -11.51 12.69
CA MET A 12 -8.34 -11.38 13.95
C MET A 12 -6.85 -11.68 13.80
N VAL A 13 -6.50 -12.75 13.06
CA VAL A 13 -5.10 -13.09 12.79
C VAL A 13 -4.42 -12.01 11.95
N ARG A 14 -5.13 -11.43 10.97
CA ARG A 14 -4.65 -10.29 10.19
C ARG A 14 -4.34 -9.10 11.10
N GLN A 15 -5.22 -8.77 12.01
CA GLN A 15 -5.03 -7.65 12.95
C GLN A 15 -3.80 -7.87 13.83
N VAL A 16 -3.63 -9.06 14.40
CA VAL A 16 -2.43 -9.38 15.18
C VAL A 16 -1.16 -9.28 14.33
N HIS A 17 -1.21 -9.75 13.09
CA HIS A 17 -0.08 -9.64 12.17
C HIS A 17 0.28 -8.18 11.88
N MET A 18 -0.71 -7.35 11.58
CA MET A 18 -0.51 -5.92 11.30
C MET A 18 -0.02 -5.17 12.54
N TYR A 19 -0.50 -5.52 13.73
CA TYR A 19 0.00 -4.98 14.99
C TYR A 19 1.48 -5.29 15.21
N ARG A 20 1.89 -6.53 14.98
CA ARG A 20 3.30 -6.94 15.09
C ARG A 20 4.16 -6.22 14.07
N LEU A 21 3.69 -6.10 12.83
CA LEU A 21 4.39 -5.38 11.77
C LEU A 21 4.56 -3.90 12.13
N ALA A 22 3.50 -3.25 12.65
CA ALA A 22 3.57 -1.87 13.10
C ALA A 22 4.67 -1.69 14.17
N ASN A 23 4.76 -2.56 15.14
CA ASN A 23 5.80 -2.49 16.16
C ASN A 23 7.22 -2.70 15.60
N ILE A 24 7.38 -3.56 14.61
CA ILE A 24 8.66 -3.73 13.91
C ILE A 24 9.04 -2.43 13.17
N LEU A 25 8.11 -1.85 12.42
CA LEU A 25 8.34 -0.59 11.68
C LEU A 25 8.64 0.56 12.64
N ARG A 26 7.94 0.65 13.77
CA ARG A 26 8.19 1.65 14.81
C ARG A 26 9.58 1.49 15.40
N HIS A 27 10.00 0.28 15.68
CA HIS A 27 11.35 0.01 16.18
C HIS A 27 12.43 0.48 15.19
N GLU A 28 12.24 0.32 13.88
CA GLU A 28 13.17 0.81 12.84
C GLU A 28 13.31 2.35 12.87
N LEU A 29 12.29 3.06 13.32
CA LEU A 29 12.30 4.52 13.48
C LEU A 29 12.61 4.98 14.91
N ASN A 30 13.00 4.09 15.81
CA ASN A 30 13.21 4.37 17.24
C ASN A 30 11.96 4.94 17.95
N LEU A 31 10.77 4.58 17.47
CA LEU A 31 9.51 4.94 18.09
C LEU A 31 9.12 3.95 19.19
N PRO A 32 8.43 4.38 20.24
CA PRO A 32 7.92 3.46 21.26
C PRO A 32 6.92 2.47 20.64
N PRO A 33 6.79 1.24 21.19
CA PRO A 33 5.80 0.29 20.71
C PRO A 33 4.38 0.85 20.86
N LEU A 34 3.45 0.32 20.07
CA LEU A 34 2.04 0.64 20.23
C LEU A 34 1.55 0.27 21.64
N PRO A 35 0.74 1.13 22.28
CA PRO A 35 0.19 0.83 23.58
C PRO A 35 -0.72 -0.39 23.54
N THR A 36 -0.70 -1.19 24.61
CA THR A 36 -1.56 -2.37 24.76
C THR A 36 -2.81 -2.09 25.59
N ASP A 37 -2.84 -0.95 26.26
CA ASP A 37 -3.88 -0.52 27.20
C ASP A 37 -4.87 0.49 26.58
N ARG A 38 -4.62 0.92 25.36
CA ARG A 38 -5.45 1.88 24.63
C ARG A 38 -5.88 1.31 23.28
N ARG A 39 -6.97 1.84 22.74
CA ARG A 39 -7.44 1.49 21.41
C ARG A 39 -6.47 2.03 20.36
N LEU A 40 -6.21 1.24 19.31
CA LEU A 40 -5.31 1.63 18.22
C LEU A 40 -5.84 2.78 17.35
N ASP A 41 -7.13 3.09 17.45
CA ASP A 41 -7.80 4.22 16.80
C ASP A 41 -7.93 5.45 17.72
N ASP A 42 -7.24 5.46 18.86
CA ASP A 42 -7.21 6.61 19.76
C ASP A 42 -6.47 7.78 19.11
N ALA A 43 -7.11 8.96 19.09
CA ALA A 43 -6.56 10.15 18.45
C ALA A 43 -5.22 10.60 19.07
N SER A 44 -4.97 10.30 20.35
CA SER A 44 -3.69 10.61 20.99
C SER A 44 -2.56 9.74 20.43
N VAL A 45 -2.84 8.47 20.14
CA VAL A 45 -1.89 7.57 19.49
C VAL A 45 -1.60 8.03 18.06
N GLU A 46 -2.61 8.45 17.32
CA GLU A 46 -2.44 9.00 15.98
C GLU A 46 -1.55 10.25 15.96
N ALA A 47 -1.78 11.19 16.89
CA ALA A 47 -1.00 12.43 16.96
C ALA A 47 0.48 12.19 17.30
N GLU A 48 0.76 11.29 18.25
CA GLU A 48 2.13 10.91 18.62
C GLU A 48 2.90 10.32 17.41
N VAL A 49 2.23 9.51 16.61
CA VAL A 49 2.86 8.82 15.49
C VAL A 49 2.95 9.70 14.25
N ALA A 50 1.93 10.51 13.98
CA ALA A 50 1.88 11.35 12.78
C ALA A 50 3.13 12.25 12.69
N THR A 51 3.48 12.93 13.75
CA THR A 51 4.65 13.80 13.80
C THR A 51 5.95 13.05 13.55
N ALA A 52 6.14 11.91 14.20
CA ALA A 52 7.37 11.12 14.04
C ALA A 52 7.47 10.45 12.66
N VAL A 53 6.33 9.97 12.12
CA VAL A 53 6.29 9.36 10.79
C VAL A 53 6.49 10.40 9.69
N GLU A 54 5.94 11.61 9.82
CA GLU A 54 6.15 12.70 8.86
C GLU A 54 7.61 13.13 8.78
N GLN A 55 8.33 13.09 9.90
CA GLN A 55 9.76 13.41 9.94
C GLN A 55 10.65 12.34 9.31
N HIS A 56 10.24 11.07 9.31
CA HIS A 56 11.08 9.95 8.93
C HIS A 56 10.67 9.26 7.64
N LEU A 57 9.41 9.40 7.22
CA LEU A 57 8.93 8.80 5.98
C LEU A 57 8.97 9.84 4.86
N PRO A 58 9.94 9.75 3.93
CA PRO A 58 10.02 10.69 2.83
C PRO A 58 8.77 10.59 1.96
N THR A 59 8.31 11.74 1.50
CA THR A 59 7.20 11.87 0.56
C THR A 59 7.69 12.21 -0.85
N GLU A 60 9.01 12.37 -1.01
CA GLU A 60 9.60 12.70 -2.30
C GLU A 60 9.54 11.49 -3.23
N LEU A 61 9.00 11.75 -4.39
CA LEU A 61 8.94 10.80 -5.48
C LEU A 61 10.07 11.10 -6.46
N ALA A 62 10.76 10.07 -6.93
CA ALA A 62 11.85 10.22 -7.88
C ALA A 62 11.48 9.59 -9.22
N ASP A 63 11.71 10.31 -10.32
CA ASP A 63 11.69 9.71 -11.66
C ASP A 63 12.97 8.89 -11.84
N VAL A 64 12.81 7.60 -12.01
CA VAL A 64 13.90 6.65 -12.24
C VAL A 64 13.81 6.02 -13.63
N THR A 65 13.10 6.66 -14.56
CA THR A 65 12.85 6.14 -15.91
C THR A 65 14.16 5.84 -16.64
N ASP A 66 15.16 6.69 -16.47
CA ASP A 66 16.46 6.55 -17.16
C ASP A 66 17.22 5.28 -16.71
N VAL A 67 17.00 4.81 -15.48
CA VAL A 67 17.57 3.53 -15.00
C VAL A 67 17.07 2.36 -15.86
N PHE A 68 15.89 2.48 -16.43
CA PHE A 68 15.23 1.41 -17.19
C PHE A 68 15.32 1.58 -18.71
N SER A 69 16.16 2.49 -19.21
CA SER A 69 16.31 2.78 -20.66
C SER A 69 16.61 1.52 -21.48
N ASP A 70 17.44 0.63 -20.96
CA ASP A 70 17.87 -0.59 -21.62
C ASP A 70 17.16 -1.87 -21.08
N CYS A 71 16.07 -1.68 -20.32
CA CYS A 71 15.35 -2.79 -19.74
C CYS A 71 14.61 -3.62 -20.78
N GLU A 72 14.89 -4.92 -20.84
CA GLU A 72 14.28 -5.85 -21.80
C GLU A 72 12.88 -6.32 -21.39
N SER A 73 12.39 -5.93 -20.21
CA SER A 73 11.02 -6.23 -19.80
C SER A 73 10.02 -5.64 -20.78
N ARG A 74 9.24 -6.52 -21.41
CA ARG A 74 8.22 -6.10 -22.39
C ARG A 74 7.29 -5.04 -21.83
N MET A 75 6.83 -5.22 -20.60
CA MET A 75 5.92 -4.27 -19.96
C MET A 75 6.57 -2.91 -19.72
N VAL A 76 7.85 -2.89 -19.33
CA VAL A 76 8.61 -1.65 -19.11
C VAL A 76 8.83 -0.93 -20.43
N LYS A 77 9.27 -1.64 -21.48
CA LYS A 77 9.44 -1.09 -22.82
C LYS A 77 8.15 -0.47 -23.37
N GLU A 78 7.07 -1.25 -23.39
CA GLU A 78 5.75 -0.78 -23.86
C GLU A 78 5.27 0.47 -23.09
N GLY A 79 5.55 0.54 -21.79
CA GLY A 79 5.22 1.69 -20.97
C GLY A 79 6.04 2.93 -21.33
N ILE A 80 7.37 2.80 -21.42
CA ILE A 80 8.28 3.91 -21.78
C ILE A 80 7.99 4.40 -23.19
N ASP A 81 7.76 3.51 -24.15
CA ASP A 81 7.37 3.86 -25.52
C ASP A 81 6.04 4.63 -25.55
N SER A 82 5.14 4.32 -24.62
CA SER A 82 3.87 5.02 -24.42
C SER A 82 4.01 6.34 -23.65
N LYS A 83 5.24 6.81 -23.39
CA LYS A 83 5.55 8.01 -22.61
C LYS A 83 5.18 7.92 -21.14
N TYR A 84 5.10 6.70 -20.59
CA TYR A 84 4.99 6.50 -19.16
C TYR A 84 6.31 6.80 -18.46
N ARG A 85 6.24 7.11 -17.19
CA ARG A 85 7.39 7.28 -16.31
C ARG A 85 7.45 6.15 -15.30
N MET A 86 8.66 5.72 -14.99
CA MET A 86 8.93 4.86 -13.85
C MET A 86 9.22 5.74 -12.65
N VAL A 87 8.23 5.91 -11.80
CA VAL A 87 8.37 6.73 -10.58
C VAL A 87 8.59 5.84 -9.38
N ALA A 88 9.51 6.23 -8.53
CA ALA A 88 9.93 5.50 -7.35
C ALA A 88 9.59 6.24 -6.06
N LEU A 89 9.25 5.46 -5.03
CA LEU A 89 9.07 5.92 -3.65
C LEU A 89 10.03 5.13 -2.75
N LYS A 90 10.87 5.83 -2.00
CA LYS A 90 11.69 5.26 -0.92
C LYS A 90 10.84 5.03 0.33
N LEU A 91 10.97 3.84 0.93
CA LEU A 91 10.31 3.50 2.19
C LEU A 91 11.37 2.99 3.19
N PRO A 92 11.87 3.86 4.07
CA PRO A 92 12.87 3.51 5.07
C PRO A 92 12.40 2.40 6.00
N GLY A 93 13.24 1.40 6.24
CA GLY A 93 12.95 0.27 7.13
C GLY A 93 11.98 -0.78 6.58
N PHE A 94 11.55 -0.67 5.32
CA PHE A 94 10.56 -1.59 4.74
C PHE A 94 11.17 -2.81 4.01
N ALA A 95 12.49 -2.89 3.84
CA ALA A 95 13.11 -4.04 3.18
C ALA A 95 12.75 -5.35 3.90
N GLY A 96 12.30 -6.35 3.14
CA GLY A 96 11.84 -7.63 3.67
C GLY A 96 10.45 -7.61 4.32
N ARG A 97 9.75 -6.46 4.31
CA ARG A 97 8.43 -6.31 4.97
C ARG A 97 7.26 -6.40 4.03
N PHE A 98 7.45 -6.08 2.75
CA PHE A 98 6.36 -6.14 1.75
C PHE A 98 5.93 -7.56 1.44
N GLY A 99 6.89 -8.46 1.28
CA GLY A 99 6.69 -9.82 0.81
C GLY A 99 6.47 -10.86 1.92
N THR A 100 6.55 -10.49 3.19
CA THR A 100 6.41 -11.43 4.31
C THR A 100 5.11 -12.20 4.21
N LYS A 101 5.23 -13.51 4.05
CA LYS A 101 4.10 -14.44 3.99
C LYS A 101 3.81 -14.93 5.40
N THR A 102 2.60 -14.68 5.87
CA THR A 102 2.10 -15.24 7.12
C THR A 102 0.96 -16.20 6.78
N LEU A 103 1.04 -17.40 7.30
CA LEU A 103 -0.02 -18.39 7.22
C LEU A 103 -0.74 -18.46 8.56
N ASP A 104 -2.05 -18.69 8.52
CA ASP A 104 -2.78 -19.04 9.73
C ASP A 104 -2.57 -20.54 10.06
N SER A 105 -3.18 -21.00 11.18
CA SER A 105 -3.09 -22.38 11.64
C SER A 105 -3.67 -23.41 10.66
N GLU A 106 -4.48 -22.99 9.70
CA GLU A 106 -5.08 -23.82 8.66
C GLU A 106 -4.38 -23.69 7.30
N GLY A 107 -3.24 -22.98 7.25
CA GLY A 107 -2.47 -22.78 6.03
C GLY A 107 -3.03 -21.70 5.09
N SER A 108 -4.05 -20.93 5.49
CA SER A 108 -4.55 -19.81 4.69
C SER A 108 -3.58 -18.64 4.73
N GLN A 109 -3.26 -18.09 3.57
CA GLN A 109 -2.32 -16.97 3.47
C GLN A 109 -2.99 -15.65 3.85
N LEU A 110 -2.38 -14.96 4.81
CA LEU A 110 -2.79 -13.61 5.19
C LEU A 110 -2.36 -12.57 4.14
N PRO A 111 -3.07 -11.43 4.04
CA PRO A 111 -2.66 -10.31 3.21
C PRO A 111 -1.26 -9.82 3.58
N ARG A 112 -0.41 -9.62 2.57
CA ARG A 112 0.92 -9.05 2.73
C ARG A 112 0.86 -7.53 2.62
N LEU A 113 1.77 -6.83 3.30
CA LEU A 113 1.83 -5.37 3.24
C LEU A 113 1.97 -4.86 1.81
N GLY A 114 2.84 -5.46 0.99
CA GLY A 114 2.97 -5.10 -0.44
C GLY A 114 1.66 -5.19 -1.21
N ARG A 115 0.82 -6.18 -0.90
CA ARG A 115 -0.51 -6.30 -1.51
C ARG A 115 -1.46 -5.18 -1.08
N GLU A 116 -1.37 -4.74 0.16
CA GLU A 116 -2.17 -3.62 0.67
C GLU A 116 -1.72 -2.29 0.08
N LEU A 117 -0.40 -2.08 -0.06
CA LEU A 117 0.15 -0.91 -0.75
C LEU A 117 -0.26 -0.89 -2.24
N ALA A 118 -0.17 -2.04 -2.92
CA ALA A 118 -0.65 -2.17 -4.30
C ALA A 118 -2.16 -1.91 -4.42
N GLY A 119 -2.94 -2.32 -3.42
CA GLY A 119 -4.37 -2.01 -3.33
C GLY A 119 -4.62 -0.51 -3.25
N ALA A 120 -3.84 0.21 -2.44
CA ALA A 120 -3.93 1.67 -2.35
C ALA A 120 -3.56 2.36 -3.67
N ALA A 121 -2.48 1.94 -4.32
CA ALA A 121 -2.08 2.47 -5.62
C ALA A 121 -3.16 2.32 -6.70
N LYS A 122 -3.85 1.19 -6.72
CA LYS A 122 -4.93 0.92 -7.70
C LYS A 122 -6.09 1.89 -7.62
N LEU A 123 -6.27 2.61 -6.52
CA LEU A 123 -7.28 3.66 -6.41
C LEU A 123 -7.03 4.82 -7.38
N ALA A 124 -5.77 5.05 -7.76
CA ALA A 124 -5.39 6.01 -8.79
C ALA A 124 -5.60 5.48 -10.23
N GLY A 125 -6.12 4.25 -10.39
CA GLY A 125 -6.38 3.65 -11.69
C GLY A 125 -5.17 2.95 -12.34
N VAL A 126 -4.04 2.84 -11.64
CA VAL A 126 -2.89 2.08 -12.15
C VAL A 126 -3.14 0.57 -12.06
N ARG A 127 -2.48 -0.19 -12.93
CA ARG A 127 -2.60 -1.66 -12.95
C ARG A 127 -1.97 -2.31 -11.72
N GLY A 128 -0.92 -1.70 -11.17
CA GLY A 128 -0.20 -2.18 -9.99
C GLY A 128 1.07 -1.39 -9.77
N VAL A 129 1.81 -1.83 -8.79
CA VAL A 129 3.14 -1.32 -8.44
C VAL A 129 4.06 -2.51 -8.23
N PHE A 130 5.36 -2.28 -8.33
CA PHE A 130 6.39 -3.24 -7.92
C PHE A 130 6.96 -2.81 -6.58
N HIS A 131 7.40 -3.76 -5.77
CA HIS A 131 8.14 -3.45 -4.55
C HIS A 131 9.47 -4.19 -4.50
N SER A 132 10.43 -3.67 -3.76
CA SER A 132 11.80 -4.19 -3.70
C SER A 132 11.90 -5.67 -3.32
N ASP A 133 10.98 -6.19 -2.49
CA ASP A 133 11.05 -7.58 -2.02
C ASP A 133 10.60 -8.61 -3.08
N GLU A 134 9.96 -8.19 -4.16
CA GLU A 134 9.56 -9.08 -5.25
C GLU A 134 10.51 -9.00 -6.46
N LEU A 135 11.39 -8.02 -6.47
CA LEU A 135 12.41 -7.85 -7.51
C LEU A 135 13.72 -8.54 -7.11
N PRO A 136 14.47 -9.09 -8.06
CA PRO A 136 14.26 -9.05 -9.53
C PRO A 136 13.15 -10.01 -9.98
N ALA A 137 12.28 -9.54 -10.86
CA ALA A 137 11.18 -10.29 -11.45
C ALA A 137 10.59 -9.54 -12.66
N TYR A 138 9.65 -10.13 -13.35
CA TYR A 138 8.90 -9.50 -14.47
C TYR A 138 9.78 -9.02 -15.63
N GLY A 139 10.96 -9.62 -15.81
CA GLY A 139 11.95 -9.18 -16.80
C GLY A 139 12.75 -7.95 -16.37
N ILE A 140 12.65 -7.55 -15.12
CA ILE A 140 13.51 -6.55 -14.48
C ILE A 140 14.64 -7.30 -13.79
N GLU A 141 15.87 -7.10 -14.26
CA GLU A 141 17.07 -7.76 -13.74
C GLU A 141 17.62 -7.04 -12.50
N GLN A 142 18.54 -7.70 -11.78
CA GLN A 142 19.14 -7.16 -10.57
C GLN A 142 19.88 -5.84 -10.80
N SER A 143 20.48 -5.66 -11.96
CA SER A 143 21.18 -4.42 -12.34
C SER A 143 20.29 -3.18 -12.26
N PHE A 144 19.03 -3.30 -12.69
CA PHE A 144 18.04 -2.22 -12.58
C PHE A 144 17.62 -1.95 -11.14
N VAL A 145 17.46 -3.02 -10.35
CA VAL A 145 17.19 -2.91 -8.91
C VAL A 145 18.32 -2.15 -8.21
N ASP A 146 19.58 -2.49 -8.51
CA ASP A 146 20.76 -1.84 -7.97
C ASP A 146 20.87 -0.38 -8.42
N GLY A 147 20.51 -0.09 -9.67
CA GLY A 147 20.42 1.26 -10.21
C GLY A 147 19.42 2.13 -9.44
N VAL A 148 18.21 1.62 -9.20
CA VAL A 148 17.19 2.29 -8.37
C VAL A 148 17.70 2.51 -6.96
N ARG A 149 18.30 1.49 -6.34
CA ARG A 149 18.86 1.61 -4.98
C ARG A 149 19.91 2.69 -4.89
N THR A 150 20.79 2.79 -5.89
CA THR A 150 21.83 3.81 -5.99
C THR A 150 21.24 5.21 -6.15
N GLN A 151 20.31 5.37 -7.08
CA GLN A 151 19.70 6.68 -7.35
C GLN A 151 18.89 7.21 -6.15
N LEU A 152 18.23 6.31 -5.39
CA LEU A 152 17.46 6.68 -4.20
C LEU A 152 18.30 6.71 -2.91
N GLU A 153 19.59 6.45 -2.99
CA GLU A 153 20.50 6.37 -1.83
C GLU A 153 19.95 5.45 -0.73
N LEU A 154 19.58 4.22 -1.11
CA LEU A 154 18.95 3.26 -0.20
C LEU A 154 19.98 2.50 0.62
N SER A 155 19.76 2.43 1.94
CA SER A 155 20.42 1.47 2.80
C SER A 155 19.87 0.05 2.60
N GLN A 156 20.53 -0.96 3.17
CA GLN A 156 20.03 -2.35 3.12
C GLN A 156 18.67 -2.56 3.80
N ARG A 157 18.32 -1.67 4.75
CA ARG A 157 17.04 -1.72 5.47
C ARG A 157 15.89 -1.07 4.72
N ASP A 158 16.21 -0.25 3.71
CA ASP A 158 15.21 0.51 2.98
C ASP A 158 14.62 -0.32 1.85
N GLY A 159 13.30 -0.27 1.76
CA GLY A 159 12.56 -0.74 0.62
C GLY A 159 12.19 0.38 -0.33
N PHE A 160 11.66 0.03 -1.48
CA PHE A 160 11.10 0.97 -2.44
C PHE A 160 9.88 0.39 -3.14
N VAL A 161 9.08 1.29 -3.69
CA VAL A 161 7.93 0.95 -4.54
C VAL A 161 8.08 1.70 -5.86
N LEU A 162 7.85 1.01 -6.97
CA LEU A 162 7.89 1.55 -8.33
C LEU A 162 6.50 1.56 -8.94
N CYS A 163 6.16 2.63 -9.64
CA CYS A 163 4.95 2.72 -10.45
C CYS A 163 5.28 3.12 -11.89
N LEU A 164 4.85 2.33 -12.86
CA LEU A 164 4.97 2.63 -14.29
C LEU A 164 3.60 3.06 -14.82
N ALA A 165 3.44 4.35 -15.08
CA ALA A 165 2.21 4.94 -15.57
C ALA A 165 2.49 6.34 -16.19
N PRO A 166 1.47 7.03 -16.77
CA PRO A 166 1.57 8.46 -17.00
C PRO A 166 2.01 9.18 -15.74
N GLU A 167 2.89 10.16 -15.84
CA GLU A 167 3.56 10.80 -14.70
C GLU A 167 2.60 11.21 -13.58
N TRP A 168 1.55 11.96 -13.93
CA TRP A 168 0.53 12.40 -12.97
C TRP A 168 -0.16 11.24 -12.23
N GLN A 169 -0.38 10.13 -12.95
CA GLN A 169 -1.06 8.96 -12.40
C GLN A 169 -0.12 8.15 -11.51
N ALA A 170 1.16 8.03 -11.87
CA ALA A 170 2.18 7.40 -11.06
C ALA A 170 2.38 8.17 -9.73
N GLN A 171 2.42 9.50 -9.80
CA GLN A 171 2.49 10.36 -8.62
C GLN A 171 1.30 10.13 -7.69
N LEU A 172 0.08 10.22 -8.20
CA LEU A 172 -1.14 10.00 -7.40
C LEU A 172 -1.20 8.60 -6.79
N ALA A 173 -0.77 7.58 -7.54
CA ALA A 173 -0.69 6.21 -7.05
C ALA A 173 0.31 6.07 -5.89
N LEU A 174 1.50 6.65 -6.02
CA LEU A 174 2.52 6.57 -4.99
C LEU A 174 2.20 7.44 -3.77
N GLU A 175 1.53 8.57 -3.93
CA GLU A 175 0.97 9.33 -2.80
C GLU A 175 -0.02 8.49 -1.99
N SER A 176 -0.88 7.73 -2.66
CA SER A 176 -1.78 6.78 -2.02
C SER A 176 -1.02 5.67 -1.28
N VAL A 177 0.10 5.22 -1.84
CA VAL A 177 1.02 4.27 -1.19
C VAL A 177 1.65 4.87 0.06
N VAL A 178 2.11 6.13 0.01
CA VAL A 178 2.66 6.85 1.18
C VAL A 178 1.63 6.89 2.30
N GLN A 179 0.40 7.29 2.01
CA GLN A 179 -0.66 7.36 3.01
C GLN A 179 -0.93 5.98 3.64
N ARG A 180 -0.96 4.93 2.82
CA ARG A 180 -1.16 3.57 3.32
C ARG A 180 0.04 3.07 4.13
N ALA A 181 1.27 3.41 3.72
CA ALA A 181 2.48 3.06 4.46
C ALA A 181 2.52 3.74 5.82
N ARG A 182 2.14 5.01 5.91
CA ARG A 182 2.02 5.76 7.17
C ARG A 182 1.07 5.06 8.15
N LEU A 183 -0.09 4.61 7.67
CA LEU A 183 -1.03 3.86 8.50
C LEU A 183 -0.45 2.57 9.07
N SER A 184 0.55 1.98 8.42
CA SER A 184 1.20 0.74 8.88
C SER A 184 1.97 0.91 10.19
N TYR A 185 2.26 2.14 10.62
CA TYR A 185 2.97 2.43 11.87
C TYR A 185 2.06 2.53 13.08
N HIS A 186 0.77 2.80 12.91
CA HIS A 186 -0.07 3.16 14.05
C HIS A 186 -1.45 2.51 14.06
N ARG A 187 -1.95 2.00 12.97
CA ARG A 187 -3.25 1.34 13.01
C ARG A 187 -3.46 0.31 11.92
N ILE A 188 -4.46 -0.52 12.15
CA ILE A 188 -5.04 -1.40 11.15
C ILE A 188 -6.16 -0.62 10.47
N PRO A 189 -6.07 -0.33 9.17
CA PRO A 189 -7.12 0.40 8.48
C PRO A 189 -8.46 -0.32 8.58
N GLN A 190 -9.49 0.42 8.94
CA GLN A 190 -10.85 -0.04 8.79
C GLN A 190 -11.23 0.02 7.33
N GLU A 191 -11.65 -1.09 6.77
CA GLU A 191 -12.01 -1.21 5.37
C GLU A 191 -13.14 -2.22 5.17
N VAL A 192 -13.97 -1.97 4.17
CA VAL A 192 -14.93 -2.97 3.72
C VAL A 192 -14.19 -4.03 2.92
N ARG A 193 -14.41 -5.29 3.23
CA ARG A 193 -13.74 -6.41 2.59
C ARG A 193 -14.73 -7.32 1.89
N ASN A 194 -14.36 -7.75 0.69
CA ASN A 194 -15.06 -8.81 -0.03
C ASN A 194 -14.57 -10.18 0.40
N VAL A 195 -15.47 -11.11 0.54
CA VAL A 195 -15.11 -12.53 0.60
C VAL A 195 -14.69 -12.98 -0.80
N VAL A 196 -13.47 -13.52 -0.90
CA VAL A 196 -12.96 -14.05 -2.17
C VAL A 196 -13.39 -15.50 -2.28
N VAL A 197 -14.32 -15.77 -3.18
CA VAL A 197 -14.72 -17.15 -3.51
C VAL A 197 -13.85 -17.63 -4.66
N LYS A 198 -12.96 -18.58 -4.37
CA LYS A 198 -12.17 -19.25 -5.42
C LYS A 198 -12.93 -20.45 -5.93
N LYS A 199 -12.91 -20.65 -7.25
CA LYS A 199 -13.46 -21.85 -7.87
C LYS A 199 -12.70 -23.09 -7.32
N GLY A 200 -13.41 -24.01 -6.71
CA GLY A 200 -12.84 -25.22 -6.13
C GLY A 200 -12.35 -25.08 -4.67
N ALA A 201 -12.37 -23.89 -4.08
CA ALA A 201 -12.05 -23.66 -2.67
C ALA A 201 -13.01 -22.62 -2.04
N PRO A 202 -14.32 -22.86 -2.07
CA PRO A 202 -15.31 -21.85 -1.63
C PRO A 202 -15.26 -21.56 -0.13
N GLU A 203 -14.58 -22.39 0.66
CA GLU A 203 -14.55 -22.31 2.13
C GLU A 203 -13.25 -21.76 2.70
N ASP A 204 -12.35 -21.23 1.88
CA ASP A 204 -11.05 -20.77 2.38
C ASP A 204 -11.15 -19.50 3.25
N GLY A 205 -12.29 -18.80 3.21
CA GLY A 205 -12.55 -17.61 4.03
C GLY A 205 -11.64 -16.41 3.73
N THR A 206 -10.89 -16.46 2.62
CA THR A 206 -10.01 -15.36 2.21
C THR A 206 -10.82 -14.11 1.91
N THR A 207 -10.34 -12.96 2.38
CA THR A 207 -10.94 -11.66 2.09
C THR A 207 -9.96 -10.75 1.34
N SER A 208 -10.50 -9.81 0.59
CA SER A 208 -9.73 -8.76 -0.07
C SER A 208 -10.35 -7.38 0.21
N PRO A 209 -9.55 -6.31 0.25
CA PRO A 209 -10.10 -4.97 0.35
C PRO A 209 -11.07 -4.73 -0.80
N MET A 210 -12.28 -4.25 -0.50
CA MET A 210 -13.25 -3.86 -1.52
C MET A 210 -12.96 -2.46 -2.00
N ARG A 211 -12.98 -1.53 -1.08
CA ARG A 211 -12.65 -0.11 -1.25
C ARG A 211 -12.28 0.45 0.12
N PRO A 212 -11.45 1.49 0.21
CA PRO A 212 -11.35 2.27 1.43
C PRO A 212 -12.75 2.78 1.78
N LEU A 213 -13.05 2.85 3.07
CA LEU A 213 -14.26 3.54 3.50
C LEU A 213 -14.23 4.95 2.92
N PRO A 214 -15.32 5.45 2.32
CA PRO A 214 -15.34 6.78 1.77
C PRO A 214 -15.08 7.79 2.89
N GLY A 215 -13.86 8.26 3.00
CA GLY A 215 -13.61 9.57 3.56
C GLY A 215 -14.12 10.59 2.56
N GLY A 216 -14.39 11.84 2.95
CA GLY A 216 -15.04 12.88 2.14
C GLY A 216 -14.51 13.16 0.72
N ALA A 217 -13.69 12.27 0.17
CA ALA A 217 -13.12 12.35 -1.18
C ALA A 217 -13.96 11.67 -2.26
N ARG A 218 -15.13 11.09 -1.94
CA ARG A 218 -16.07 10.53 -2.91
C ARG A 218 -17.46 11.14 -2.73
N MET A 219 -17.57 12.36 -3.16
CA MET A 219 -18.86 12.97 -3.41
C MET A 219 -19.36 12.41 -4.74
N TYR A 220 -20.53 11.74 -4.71
CA TYR A 220 -21.30 11.49 -5.91
C TYR A 220 -22.04 12.77 -6.25
N PRO A 221 -21.78 13.41 -7.43
CA PRO A 221 -22.42 14.68 -7.76
C PRO A 221 -23.94 14.67 -7.63
N GLU A 222 -24.54 13.51 -7.90
CA GLU A 222 -25.99 13.31 -7.85
C GLU A 222 -26.57 13.18 -6.43
N THR A 223 -25.72 12.85 -5.42
CA THR A 223 -26.21 12.61 -4.05
C THR A 223 -25.57 13.50 -3.00
N ASP A 224 -24.35 14.00 -3.28
CA ASP A 224 -23.53 14.69 -2.28
C ASP A 224 -23.40 16.19 -2.58
N VAL A 225 -23.90 16.65 -3.71
CA VAL A 225 -23.97 18.07 -4.04
C VAL A 225 -25.29 18.65 -3.55
N PRO A 226 -25.30 19.67 -2.68
CA PRO A 226 -26.53 20.33 -2.28
C PRO A 226 -27.27 20.87 -3.51
N PRO A 227 -28.60 20.76 -3.56
CA PRO A 227 -29.34 21.28 -4.68
C PRO A 227 -29.14 22.79 -4.85
N VAL A 228 -28.74 23.19 -6.03
CA VAL A 228 -28.61 24.62 -6.37
C VAL A 228 -30.02 25.17 -6.59
N ILE A 229 -30.45 26.09 -5.73
CA ILE A 229 -31.69 26.80 -5.91
C ILE A 229 -31.48 27.86 -7.00
N VAL A 230 -32.01 27.61 -8.17
CA VAL A 230 -32.04 28.58 -9.27
C VAL A 230 -33.12 29.60 -8.98
N HIS A 231 -32.76 30.81 -8.51
CA HIS A 231 -33.68 31.93 -8.48
C HIS A 231 -33.90 32.42 -9.92
N ARG A 232 -35.10 32.21 -10.44
CA ARG A 232 -35.54 32.92 -11.65
C ARG A 232 -35.81 34.38 -11.26
N GLU A 233 -34.96 35.28 -11.71
CA GLU A 233 -35.30 36.67 -11.73
C GLU A 233 -36.42 36.84 -12.80
N HIS A 234 -37.51 37.47 -12.38
CA HIS A 234 -38.64 37.82 -13.27
C HIS A 234 -38.36 39.16 -13.94
#